data_fcbb149501b36320cf497c0a6c7cba04
#
_entry.id   fcbb149501b36320cf497c0a6c7cba04
#
_cell.length_a   1.000
_cell.length_b   1.000
_cell.length_c   1.000
_cell.angle_alpha   90.00
_cell.angle_beta   90.00
_cell.angle_gamma   90.00
#
_symmetry.space_group_name_H-M   'P 1'
#
loop_
_entity.id
_entity.type
_entity.pdbx_description
1 polymer ?
#
loop_
_entity_poly.entity_id
_entity_poly.type
_entity_poly.pdbx_seq_one_letter_code
_entity_poly.pdbx_strand_id
1 'polypeptide(L)'
;SDTLFYKLLYADYEQEFCIIELIGEWNDAINNDIMLLKAELIDHLIDLGIQNFAIIAENVLNFHAVSDDYYQEWKEDIDGGIYIINALPQVIDELDDYRLKHYLTYGGRLNEIEWRGIKPDNLLELLETKYLEIE
;
A
#
# COMPACT_ATOMS: atom_id res chain seq x y z
N SER A 1 -13.05 -7.86 7.82
CA SER A 1 -13.57 -8.21 6.50
C SER A 1 -13.49 -9.71 6.26
N ASP A 2 -14.47 -10.28 5.61
CA ASP A 2 -14.50 -11.70 5.27
C ASP A 2 -13.76 -12.00 3.97
N THR A 3 -13.41 -10.98 3.18
CA THR A 3 -12.86 -11.15 1.85
C THR A 3 -11.44 -10.64 1.69
N LEU A 4 -10.96 -9.80 2.62
CA LEU A 4 -9.61 -9.24 2.58
C LEU A 4 -8.84 -9.66 3.83
N PHE A 5 -7.64 -10.18 3.61
CA PHE A 5 -6.72 -10.59 4.68
C PHE A 5 -5.42 -9.81 4.52
N TYR A 6 -4.76 -9.52 5.64
CA TYR A 6 -3.46 -8.85 5.62
C TYR A 6 -2.45 -9.58 6.48
N LYS A 7 -1.19 -9.42 6.12
CA LYS A 7 -0.04 -9.90 6.90
C LYS A 7 0.97 -8.78 7.01
N LEU A 8 1.37 -8.47 8.23
CA LEU A 8 2.52 -7.59 8.45
C LEU A 8 3.78 -8.45 8.29
N LEU A 9 4.48 -8.29 7.17
CA LEU A 9 5.66 -9.10 6.86
C LEU A 9 6.93 -8.56 7.52
N TYR A 10 7.01 -7.24 7.72
CA TYR A 10 8.21 -6.61 8.22
C TYR A 10 7.87 -5.22 8.76
N ALA A 11 8.50 -4.85 9.89
CA ALA A 11 8.43 -3.50 10.41
C ALA A 11 9.77 -3.13 11.03
N ASP A 12 10.34 -2.01 10.59
CA ASP A 12 11.61 -1.48 11.09
C ASP A 12 11.38 -0.05 11.56
N TYR A 13 11.39 0.12 12.88
CA TYR A 13 11.05 1.41 13.49
C TYR A 13 12.18 2.43 13.37
N GLU A 14 13.42 1.99 13.19
CA GLU A 14 14.54 2.91 12.93
C GLU A 14 14.49 3.46 11.53
N GLN A 15 14.18 2.62 10.54
CA GLN A 15 14.02 3.01 9.14
C GLN A 15 12.64 3.60 8.87
N GLU A 16 11.72 3.51 9.82
CA GLU A 16 10.34 3.98 9.71
C GLU A 16 9.61 3.36 8.52
N PHE A 17 9.82 2.06 8.31
CA PHE A 17 9.37 1.32 7.12
C PHE A 17 8.70 0.02 7.51
N CYS A 18 7.61 -0.32 6.80
CA CYS A 18 6.98 -1.62 6.94
C CYS A 18 6.56 -2.20 5.60
N ILE A 19 6.36 -3.52 5.59
CA ILE A 19 5.87 -4.27 4.44
C ILE A 19 4.63 -5.03 4.87
N ILE A 20 3.52 -4.77 4.18
CA ILE A 20 2.24 -5.42 4.44
C ILE A 20 1.80 -6.14 3.17
N GLU A 21 1.43 -7.40 3.29
CA GLU A 21 0.83 -8.14 2.18
C GLU A 21 -0.69 -8.19 2.35
N LEU A 22 -1.40 -7.88 1.26
CA LEU A 22 -2.85 -7.97 1.20
C LEU A 22 -3.24 -9.13 0.28
N ILE A 23 -4.25 -9.91 0.71
CA ILE A 23 -4.68 -11.11 -0.01
C ILE A 23 -6.20 -11.13 -0.04
N GLY A 24 -6.78 -11.30 -1.24
CA GLY A 24 -8.21 -11.48 -1.41
C GLY A 24 -8.87 -10.37 -2.21
N GLU A 25 -10.05 -9.95 -1.78
CA GLU A 25 -10.84 -8.94 -2.47
C GLU A 25 -10.98 -7.70 -1.59
N TRP A 26 -10.64 -6.56 -2.15
CA TRP A 26 -10.75 -5.27 -1.46
C TRP A 26 -12.05 -4.59 -1.86
N ASN A 27 -12.93 -4.35 -0.89
CA ASN A 27 -14.21 -3.71 -1.15
C ASN A 27 -14.60 -2.74 -0.05
N ASP A 28 -14.39 -1.44 -0.31
CA ASP A 28 -14.74 -0.40 0.66
C ASP A 28 -16.26 -0.17 0.72
N ALA A 29 -16.96 -0.42 -0.39
CA ALA A 29 -18.40 -0.20 -0.45
C ALA A 29 -19.19 -1.17 0.44
N ILE A 30 -18.78 -2.43 0.46
CA ILE A 30 -19.50 -3.48 1.21
C ILE A 30 -18.89 -3.69 2.59
N ASN A 31 -17.57 -3.73 2.69
CA ASN A 31 -16.85 -4.17 3.89
C ASN A 31 -16.12 -3.04 4.62
N ASN A 32 -16.05 -1.83 4.08
CA ASN A 32 -15.23 -0.74 4.63
C ASN A 32 -13.77 -1.14 4.84
N ASP A 33 -13.18 -1.85 3.88
CA ASP A 33 -11.86 -2.45 4.05
C ASP A 33 -10.77 -1.43 4.38
N ILE A 34 -10.76 -0.26 3.73
CA ILE A 34 -9.77 0.78 4.06
C ILE A 34 -9.93 1.29 5.50
N MET A 35 -11.16 1.50 5.95
CA MET A 35 -11.42 1.96 7.32
C MET A 35 -10.93 0.93 8.34
N LEU A 36 -11.23 -0.34 8.11
CA LEU A 36 -10.82 -1.42 9.00
C LEU A 36 -9.30 -1.59 9.02
N LEU A 37 -8.66 -1.57 7.86
CA LEU A 37 -7.21 -1.69 7.78
C LEU A 37 -6.51 -0.55 8.50
N LYS A 38 -7.00 0.69 8.32
CA LYS A 38 -6.46 1.84 9.04
C LYS A 38 -6.62 1.69 10.55
N ALA A 39 -7.82 1.37 11.01
CA ALA A 39 -8.11 1.26 12.43
C ALA A 39 -7.36 0.11 13.10
N GLU A 40 -7.25 -1.03 12.43
CA GLU A 40 -6.65 -2.23 13.00
C GLU A 40 -5.12 -2.27 12.90
N LEU A 41 -4.55 -1.65 11.87
CA LEU A 41 -3.11 -1.80 11.60
C LEU A 41 -2.40 -0.49 11.31
N ILE A 42 -2.84 0.26 10.29
CA ILE A 42 -2.09 1.42 9.77
C ILE A 42 -1.89 2.49 10.85
N ASP A 43 -2.96 2.88 11.54
CA ASP A 43 -2.89 3.94 12.55
C ASP A 43 -1.96 3.54 13.72
N HIS A 44 -1.95 2.27 14.09
CA HIS A 44 -1.02 1.77 15.12
C HIS A 44 0.43 1.86 14.65
N LEU A 45 0.71 1.51 13.40
CA LEU A 45 2.06 1.60 12.85
C LEU A 45 2.52 3.06 12.75
N ILE A 46 1.63 3.96 12.36
CA ILE A 46 1.94 5.41 12.32
C ILE A 46 2.25 5.91 13.73
N ASP A 47 1.48 5.52 14.73
CA ASP A 47 1.73 5.89 16.13
C ASP A 47 3.09 5.39 16.63
N LEU A 48 3.59 4.30 16.08
CA LEU A 48 4.91 3.74 16.39
C LEU A 48 6.03 4.33 15.53
N GLY A 49 5.71 5.28 14.65
CA GLY A 49 6.71 6.02 13.87
C GLY A 49 6.91 5.56 12.44
N ILE A 50 6.10 4.64 11.93
CA ILE A 50 6.21 4.20 10.54
C ILE A 50 5.75 5.32 9.59
N GLN A 51 6.59 5.67 8.61
CA GLN A 51 6.35 6.73 7.64
C GLN A 51 6.33 6.24 6.20
N ASN A 52 6.82 5.02 5.93
CA ASN A 52 6.86 4.44 4.60
C ASN A 52 6.22 3.06 4.61
N PHE A 53 5.32 2.83 3.67
CA PHE A 53 4.52 1.61 3.60
C PHE A 53 4.69 0.96 2.23
N ALA A 54 5.18 -0.28 2.20
CA ALA A 54 5.17 -1.11 1.00
C ALA A 54 3.99 -2.08 1.12
N ILE A 55 3.05 -1.97 0.19
CA ILE A 55 1.84 -2.79 0.17
C ILE A 55 1.95 -3.78 -0.98
N ILE A 56 2.12 -5.06 -0.64
CA ILE A 56 2.19 -6.12 -1.64
C ILE A 56 0.77 -6.47 -2.07
N ALA A 57 0.44 -6.19 -3.32
CA ALA A 57 -0.93 -6.29 -3.84
C ALA A 57 -1.10 -7.37 -4.93
N GLU A 58 -0.09 -8.21 -5.14
CA GLU A 58 -0.13 -9.20 -6.23
C GLU A 58 -1.24 -10.23 -6.08
N ASN A 59 -1.75 -10.43 -4.87
CA ASN A 59 -2.86 -11.35 -4.57
C ASN A 59 -4.15 -10.63 -4.18
N VAL A 60 -4.27 -9.35 -4.50
CA VAL A 60 -5.54 -8.62 -4.43
C VAL A 60 -6.22 -8.79 -5.78
N LEU A 61 -7.30 -9.56 -5.82
CA LEU A 61 -7.95 -10.00 -7.06
C LEU A 61 -8.79 -8.91 -7.70
N ASN A 62 -9.41 -8.06 -6.88
CA ASN A 62 -10.15 -6.89 -7.35
C ASN A 62 -10.16 -5.83 -6.25
N PHE A 63 -10.53 -4.61 -6.64
CA PHE A 63 -10.49 -3.45 -5.78
C PHE A 63 -11.70 -2.56 -6.09
N HIS A 64 -12.48 -2.23 -5.06
CA HIS A 64 -13.63 -1.34 -5.16
C HIS A 64 -13.54 -0.28 -4.07
N ALA A 65 -13.28 0.95 -4.46
CA ALA A 65 -13.28 2.08 -3.55
C ALA A 65 -14.64 2.78 -3.57
N VAL A 66 -14.91 3.61 -2.57
CA VAL A 66 -16.09 4.48 -2.50
C VAL A 66 -15.69 5.94 -2.63
N SER A 67 -14.64 6.33 -1.91
CA SER A 67 -14.10 7.68 -1.94
C SER A 67 -12.61 7.64 -1.61
N ASP A 68 -11.96 8.80 -1.69
CA ASP A 68 -10.54 8.93 -1.40
C ASP A 68 -10.24 9.36 0.05
N ASP A 69 -11.26 9.56 0.88
CA ASP A 69 -11.12 10.18 2.20
C ASP A 69 -10.10 9.50 3.11
N TYR A 70 -10.19 8.18 3.29
CA TYR A 70 -9.26 7.45 4.17
C TYR A 70 -7.86 7.33 3.56
N TYR A 71 -7.76 7.29 2.23
CA TYR A 71 -6.46 7.25 1.54
C TYR A 71 -5.75 8.59 1.68
N GLN A 72 -6.49 9.69 1.56
CA GLN A 72 -5.98 11.02 1.79
C GLN A 72 -5.49 11.18 3.24
N GLU A 73 -6.31 10.76 4.21
CA GLU A 73 -5.95 10.80 5.64
C GLU A 73 -4.65 10.04 5.90
N TRP A 74 -4.54 8.81 5.35
CA TRP A 74 -3.34 8.00 5.49
C TRP A 74 -2.10 8.75 4.97
N LYS A 75 -2.19 9.30 3.77
CA LYS A 75 -1.06 10.03 3.17
C LYS A 75 -0.73 11.30 3.95
N GLU A 76 -1.71 12.03 4.45
CA GLU A 76 -1.50 13.24 5.22
C GLU A 76 -0.85 12.98 6.58
N ASP A 77 -1.07 11.81 7.15
CA ASP A 77 -0.53 11.44 8.46
C ASP A 77 0.94 11.01 8.42
N ILE A 78 1.55 10.91 7.24
CA ILE A 78 2.93 10.45 7.09
C ILE A 78 3.76 11.44 6.27
N ASP A 79 5.08 11.41 6.47
CA ASP A 79 6.03 12.21 5.68
C ASP A 79 6.60 11.43 4.49
N GLY A 80 6.48 10.10 4.50
CA GLY A 80 6.99 9.23 3.44
C GLY A 80 5.94 8.88 2.40
N GLY A 81 6.02 7.68 1.85
CA GLY A 81 5.17 7.22 0.78
C GLY A 81 4.43 5.93 1.07
N ILE A 82 3.39 5.69 0.27
CA ILE A 82 2.62 4.46 0.28
C ILE A 82 2.81 3.84 -1.10
N TYR A 83 3.54 2.73 -1.18
CA TYR A 83 3.95 2.09 -2.43
C TYR A 83 3.16 0.81 -2.64
N ILE A 84 2.36 0.77 -3.70
CA ILE A 84 1.56 -0.41 -4.05
C ILE A 84 2.38 -1.25 -5.03
N ILE A 85 2.73 -2.46 -4.63
CA ILE A 85 3.66 -3.32 -5.38
C ILE A 85 2.90 -4.44 -6.07
N ASN A 86 3.18 -4.62 -7.36
CA ASN A 86 2.68 -5.72 -8.19
C ASN A 86 1.15 -5.82 -8.24
N ALA A 87 0.46 -4.67 -8.30
CA ALA A 87 -0.99 -4.65 -8.43
C ALA A 87 -1.42 -5.19 -9.81
N LEU A 88 -2.52 -5.95 -9.82
CA LEU A 88 -3.08 -6.48 -11.06
C LEU A 88 -3.69 -5.34 -11.92
N PRO A 89 -3.79 -5.53 -13.25
CA PRO A 89 -4.30 -4.47 -14.12
C PRO A 89 -5.67 -3.94 -13.72
N GLN A 90 -6.61 -4.80 -13.33
CA GLN A 90 -7.95 -4.37 -12.91
C GLN A 90 -7.92 -3.58 -11.61
N VAL A 91 -6.94 -3.84 -10.73
CA VAL A 91 -6.76 -3.06 -9.50
C VAL A 91 -6.23 -1.67 -9.85
N ILE A 92 -5.26 -1.59 -10.75
CA ILE A 92 -4.70 -0.31 -11.23
C ILE A 92 -5.82 0.55 -11.84
N ASP A 93 -6.69 -0.04 -12.66
CA ASP A 93 -7.79 0.68 -13.30
C ASP A 93 -8.72 1.31 -12.25
N GLU A 94 -9.05 0.57 -11.20
CA GLU A 94 -9.92 1.09 -10.15
C GLU A 94 -9.22 2.18 -9.31
N LEU A 95 -7.92 1.99 -9.01
CA LEU A 95 -7.14 3.01 -8.34
C LEU A 95 -7.14 4.33 -9.12
N ASP A 96 -7.00 4.25 -10.45
CA ASP A 96 -7.05 5.41 -11.33
C ASP A 96 -8.44 6.04 -11.37
N ASP A 97 -9.48 5.24 -11.42
CA ASP A 97 -10.87 5.70 -11.47
C ASP A 97 -11.23 6.55 -10.24
N TYR A 98 -10.70 6.20 -9.08
CA TYR A 98 -10.92 6.96 -7.84
C TYR A 98 -9.83 7.99 -7.57
N ARG A 99 -8.93 8.23 -8.53
CA ARG A 99 -7.86 9.24 -8.46
C ARG A 99 -6.94 9.06 -7.26
N LEU A 100 -6.70 7.81 -6.88
CA LEU A 100 -5.89 7.50 -5.71
C LEU A 100 -4.40 7.74 -5.94
N LYS A 101 -4.00 8.04 -7.18
CA LYS A 101 -2.63 8.42 -7.52
C LYS A 101 -2.14 9.68 -6.80
N HIS A 102 -3.05 10.49 -6.30
CA HIS A 102 -2.71 11.65 -5.48
C HIS A 102 -2.11 11.25 -4.12
N TYR A 103 -2.40 10.06 -3.66
CA TYR A 103 -2.02 9.61 -2.32
C TYR A 103 -1.15 8.36 -2.33
N LEU A 104 -1.38 7.46 -3.28
CA LEU A 104 -0.70 6.18 -3.40
C LEU A 104 0.21 6.20 -4.62
N THR A 105 1.40 5.61 -4.46
CA THR A 105 2.34 5.44 -5.56
C THR A 105 2.21 4.03 -6.11
N TYR A 106 1.86 3.89 -7.40
CA TYR A 106 1.64 2.58 -8.01
C TYR A 106 1.87 2.64 -9.53
N GLY A 107 1.90 1.47 -10.15
CA GLY A 107 2.04 1.35 -11.60
C GLY A 107 3.48 1.40 -12.09
N GLY A 108 3.67 1.29 -13.41
CA GLY A 108 4.99 1.28 -14.03
C GLY A 108 5.88 0.19 -13.47
N ARG A 109 7.10 0.55 -13.08
CA ARG A 109 8.07 -0.41 -12.53
C ARG A 109 7.66 -0.99 -11.19
N LEU A 110 6.75 -0.37 -10.46
CA LEU A 110 6.25 -0.92 -9.20
C LEU A 110 5.42 -2.19 -9.41
N ASN A 111 5.01 -2.49 -10.66
CA ASN A 111 4.32 -3.72 -11.00
C ASN A 111 5.28 -4.88 -11.34
N GLU A 112 6.59 -4.67 -11.25
CA GLU A 112 7.62 -5.63 -11.64
C GLU A 112 8.67 -5.79 -10.56
N ILE A 113 8.27 -5.86 -9.30
CA ILE A 113 9.20 -5.96 -8.17
C ILE A 113 9.29 -7.41 -7.69
N GLU A 114 10.49 -7.98 -7.77
CA GLU A 114 10.81 -9.31 -7.22
C GLU A 114 11.13 -9.17 -5.73
N TRP A 115 10.16 -8.74 -4.96
CA TRP A 115 10.35 -8.30 -3.57
C TRP A 115 10.83 -9.41 -2.64
N ARG A 116 10.48 -10.68 -2.92
CA ARG A 116 10.87 -11.81 -2.06
C ARG A 116 12.38 -12.01 -1.99
N GLY A 117 13.08 -11.67 -3.06
CA GLY A 117 14.54 -11.80 -3.15
C GLY A 117 15.31 -10.57 -2.69
N ILE A 118 14.63 -9.52 -2.23
CA ILE A 118 15.26 -8.26 -1.87
C ILE A 118 15.20 -8.10 -0.34
N LYS A 119 16.34 -7.74 0.28
CA LYS A 119 16.35 -7.41 1.71
C LYS A 119 15.49 -6.17 1.96
N PRO A 120 14.75 -6.10 3.08
CA PRO A 120 13.86 -4.98 3.36
C PRO A 120 14.51 -3.59 3.27
N ASP A 121 15.73 -3.41 3.77
CA ASP A 121 16.43 -2.13 3.68
C ASP A 121 16.66 -1.73 2.22
N ASN A 122 17.02 -2.71 1.39
CA ASN A 122 17.26 -2.47 -0.02
C ASN A 122 15.95 -2.25 -0.78
N LEU A 123 14.85 -2.84 -0.31
CA LEU A 123 13.54 -2.61 -0.92
C LEU A 123 13.12 -1.16 -0.73
N LEU A 124 13.25 -0.60 0.47
CA LEU A 124 12.89 0.79 0.72
C LEU A 124 13.69 1.73 -0.20
N GLU A 125 15.01 1.54 -0.26
CA GLU A 125 15.88 2.33 -1.13
C GLU A 125 15.45 2.21 -2.60
N LEU A 126 15.13 0.99 -3.04
CA LEU A 126 14.67 0.74 -4.41
C LEU A 126 13.37 1.48 -4.72
N LEU A 127 12.40 1.44 -3.81
CA LEU A 127 11.10 2.09 -4.00
C LEU A 127 11.25 3.61 -4.12
N GLU A 128 12.05 4.21 -3.25
CA GLU A 128 12.27 5.65 -3.27
C GLU A 128 13.03 6.09 -4.53
N THR A 129 14.06 5.36 -4.91
CA THR A 129 14.92 5.69 -6.05
C THR A 129 14.23 5.40 -7.38
N LYS A 130 13.64 4.21 -7.52
CA LYS A 130 13.00 3.80 -8.78
C LYS A 130 11.77 4.61 -9.10
N TYR A 131 11.03 5.06 -8.10
CA TYR A 131 9.89 5.93 -8.35
C TYR A 131 10.34 7.26 -8.96
N LEU A 132 11.44 7.81 -8.44
CA LEU A 132 12.00 9.05 -8.99
C LEU A 132 12.52 8.89 -10.42
N GLU A 133 13.00 7.71 -10.78
CA GLU A 133 13.46 7.40 -12.13
C GLU A 133 12.31 7.26 -13.14
N ILE A 134 11.14 6.86 -12.70
CA ILE A 134 9.96 6.69 -13.55
C ILE A 134 9.39 8.04 -13.97
N GLU A 135 9.53 9.02 -13.15
CA GLU A 135 9.07 10.38 -13.42
C GLU A 135 10.04 11.15 -14.32
#